data_1dc8ec8dcd6509a181a3c7eb41c8a1b4
#
_entry.id   1dc8ec8dcd6509a181a3c7eb41c8a1b4
#
_cell.length_a   1.000
_cell.length_b   1.000
_cell.length_c   1.000
_cell.angle_alpha   90.00
_cell.angle_beta   90.00
_cell.angle_gamma   90.00
#
_symmetry.space_group_name_H-M   'P 1'
#
loop_
_entity.id
_entity.type
_entity.pdbx_description
1 polymer ?
#
loop_
_entity_poly.entity_id
_entity_poly.type
_entity_poly.pdbx_seq_one_letter_code
_entity_poly.pdbx_strand_id
1 'polypeptide(L)'
;MLNYGETGYLDPGNKEVQLYVNAVIRDMLTRYDIDALHFDDYFYPYRIGGVEFPDNASYLKYGQGLDKEAWRRSNVDSVILMLHRTIRDVKKNCKFGISPFGVWRNLSKDSLGSDTHAGQTNYDDLYADIRLWMKNGWIDYVVPQLYWEFEQKNAPFGILLNWWSKNHFDRPCYIGLGFYRAGSNEYWRDRNQLPRQLRAIRELPDIGGEVYFSSTSFFKNPLGWNDTLREHFYNYPALIQPMPWIDSTRPSIPVVRVITQNDSLSFSLRSRKS
;
A
#
# COMPACT_ATOMS: atom_id res chain seq x y z
N MET A 1 3.12 -10.69 24.20
CA MET A 1 2.26 -9.54 23.87
C MET A 1 2.63 -8.39 24.78
N LEU A 2 2.76 -7.17 24.26
CA LEU A 2 3.13 -5.97 25.01
C LEU A 2 1.94 -5.00 25.04
N ASN A 3 1.62 -4.45 26.19
CA ASN A 3 0.56 -3.45 26.32
C ASN A 3 1.14 -2.06 26.02
N TYR A 4 0.50 -1.33 25.10
CA TYR A 4 0.87 0.03 24.74
C TYR A 4 -0.41 0.87 24.56
N GLY A 5 -0.62 1.83 25.47
CA GLY A 5 -1.92 2.43 25.67
C GLY A 5 -2.95 1.37 26.13
N GLU A 6 -4.11 1.37 25.53
CA GLU A 6 -5.22 0.44 25.84
C GLU A 6 -5.17 -0.85 25.01
N THR A 7 -4.19 -1.01 24.13
CA THR A 7 -4.12 -2.12 23.16
C THR A 7 -2.90 -2.99 23.44
N GLY A 8 -3.07 -4.31 23.24
CA GLY A 8 -1.98 -5.29 23.26
C GLY A 8 -1.39 -5.51 21.86
N TYR A 9 -0.08 -5.45 21.73
CA TYR A 9 0.64 -5.64 20.49
C TYR A 9 1.57 -6.85 20.55
N LEU A 10 1.74 -7.52 19.44
CA LEU A 10 2.86 -8.45 19.26
C LEU A 10 4.15 -7.64 19.20
N ASP A 11 5.22 -8.17 19.84
CA ASP A 11 6.53 -7.52 19.88
C ASP A 11 7.30 -7.78 18.58
N PRO A 12 7.50 -6.80 17.68
CA PRO A 12 8.24 -7.03 16.43
C PRO A 12 9.72 -7.37 16.67
N GLY A 13 10.26 -7.01 17.83
CA GLY A 13 11.63 -7.32 18.23
C GLY A 13 11.84 -8.74 18.74
N ASN A 14 10.77 -9.46 19.04
CA ASN A 14 10.85 -10.85 19.51
C ASN A 14 10.92 -11.82 18.31
N LYS A 15 12.01 -12.60 18.22
CA LYS A 15 12.22 -13.53 17.11
C LYS A 15 11.16 -14.64 17.01
N GLU A 16 10.64 -15.11 18.14
CA GLU A 16 9.55 -16.11 18.16
C GLU A 16 8.25 -15.53 17.59
N VAL A 17 7.97 -14.25 17.86
CA VAL A 17 6.81 -13.55 17.30
C VAL A 17 6.97 -13.39 15.78
N GLN A 18 8.16 -13.01 15.30
CA GLN A 18 8.43 -12.93 13.86
C GLN A 18 8.18 -14.29 13.16
N LEU A 19 8.66 -15.39 13.75
CA LEU A 19 8.44 -16.73 13.24
C LEU A 19 6.96 -17.15 13.29
N TYR A 20 6.25 -16.76 14.35
CA TYR A 20 4.82 -17.03 14.48
C TYR A 20 4.02 -16.32 13.38
N VAL A 21 4.25 -15.03 13.16
CA VAL A 21 3.59 -14.27 12.07
C VAL A 21 3.87 -14.93 10.71
N ASN A 22 5.12 -15.30 10.46
CA ASN A 22 5.48 -16.00 9.22
C ASN A 22 4.78 -17.36 9.07
N ALA A 23 4.63 -18.12 10.16
CA ALA A 23 3.92 -19.40 10.13
C ALA A 23 2.42 -19.23 9.81
N VAL A 24 1.78 -18.20 10.39
CA VAL A 24 0.38 -17.86 10.09
C VAL A 24 0.20 -17.51 8.60
N ILE A 25 1.10 -16.68 8.05
CA ILE A 25 1.05 -16.32 6.62
C ILE A 25 1.30 -17.54 5.73
N ARG A 26 2.27 -18.40 6.06
CA ARG A 26 2.52 -19.65 5.34
C ARG A 26 1.28 -20.55 5.33
N ASP A 27 0.61 -20.71 6.47
CA ASP A 27 -0.62 -21.51 6.58
C ASP A 27 -1.73 -20.94 5.69
N MET A 28 -1.94 -19.63 5.73
CA MET A 28 -2.93 -18.93 4.89
C MET A 28 -2.64 -19.12 3.39
N LEU A 29 -1.40 -18.93 2.95
CA LEU A 29 -0.98 -19.12 1.56
C LEU A 29 -1.17 -20.56 1.07
N THR A 30 -1.03 -21.53 1.99
CA THR A 30 -1.18 -22.95 1.67
C THR A 30 -2.65 -23.33 1.54
N ARG A 31 -3.53 -22.77 2.37
CA ARG A 31 -4.95 -23.14 2.42
C ARG A 31 -5.84 -22.41 1.43
N TYR A 32 -5.48 -21.17 1.08
CA TYR A 32 -6.37 -20.32 0.29
C TYR A 32 -5.75 -19.95 -1.06
N ASP A 33 -6.59 -19.94 -2.09
CA ASP A 33 -6.18 -19.50 -3.42
C ASP A 33 -6.31 -18.00 -3.57
N ILE A 34 -5.35 -17.27 -2.99
CA ILE A 34 -5.29 -15.80 -3.01
C ILE A 34 -4.28 -15.31 -4.03
N ASP A 35 -4.59 -14.18 -4.68
CA ASP A 35 -3.74 -13.55 -5.70
C ASP A 35 -2.74 -12.57 -5.11
N ALA A 36 -3.01 -12.04 -3.93
CA ALA A 36 -2.16 -11.07 -3.25
C ALA A 36 -2.28 -11.17 -1.73
N LEU A 37 -1.17 -10.88 -1.05
CA LEU A 37 -1.11 -10.57 0.36
C LEU A 37 -0.84 -9.07 0.51
N HIS A 38 -1.63 -8.40 1.35
CA HIS A 38 -1.52 -6.97 1.59
C HIS A 38 -1.45 -6.67 3.07
N PHE A 39 -0.42 -5.90 3.47
CA PHE A 39 -0.25 -5.43 4.84
C PHE A 39 -0.60 -3.95 4.95
N ASP A 40 -1.16 -3.57 6.09
CA ASP A 40 -1.38 -2.20 6.51
C ASP A 40 -0.09 -1.60 7.11
N ASP A 41 -0.15 -0.45 7.76
CA ASP A 41 0.98 0.33 8.26
C ASP A 41 1.37 0.08 9.72
N TYR A 42 0.76 -0.87 10.39
CA TYR A 42 1.00 -1.20 11.80
C TYR A 42 2.23 -2.09 12.02
N PHE A 43 3.41 -1.62 11.65
CA PHE A 43 4.68 -2.34 11.89
C PHE A 43 5.14 -2.22 13.34
N TYR A 44 5.32 -1.01 13.82
CA TYR A 44 5.23 -0.62 15.21
C TYR A 44 3.97 0.23 15.39
N PRO A 45 3.38 0.29 16.60
CA PRO A 45 2.20 1.12 16.80
C PRO A 45 2.50 2.61 16.64
N TYR A 46 1.49 3.38 16.26
CA TYR A 46 1.58 4.83 16.26
C TYR A 46 2.01 5.35 17.61
N ARG A 47 2.90 6.35 17.64
CA ARG A 47 3.44 6.89 18.89
C ARG A 47 2.36 7.51 19.77
N ILE A 48 2.40 7.15 21.05
CA ILE A 48 1.65 7.83 22.11
C ILE A 48 2.61 8.84 22.74
N GLY A 49 2.20 10.12 22.79
CA GLY A 49 3.06 11.19 23.32
C GLY A 49 3.57 10.90 24.73
N GLY A 50 4.88 10.92 24.92
CA GLY A 50 5.52 10.68 26.22
C GLY A 50 5.56 9.21 26.67
N VAL A 51 5.06 8.27 25.84
CA VAL A 51 5.06 6.83 26.17
C VAL A 51 5.97 6.08 25.20
N GLU A 52 6.98 5.42 25.74
CA GLU A 52 7.87 4.57 24.95
C GLU A 52 7.25 3.18 24.73
N PHE A 53 7.41 2.60 23.53
CA PHE A 53 6.96 1.23 23.29
C PHE A 53 7.79 0.26 24.15
N PRO A 54 7.16 -0.66 24.91
CA PRO A 54 7.82 -1.40 25.99
C PRO A 54 8.61 -2.64 25.53
N ASP A 55 9.43 -2.52 24.49
CA ASP A 55 10.24 -3.59 23.88
C ASP A 55 11.66 -3.72 24.47
N ASN A 56 11.96 -3.09 25.61
CA ASN A 56 13.29 -3.10 26.20
C ASN A 56 13.85 -4.50 26.47
N ALA A 57 13.02 -5.45 26.89
CA ALA A 57 13.46 -6.82 27.15
C ALA A 57 13.97 -7.50 25.87
N SER A 58 13.28 -7.31 24.75
CA SER A 58 13.70 -7.81 23.44
C SER A 58 14.94 -7.08 22.93
N TYR A 59 15.02 -5.75 23.14
CA TYR A 59 16.19 -4.97 22.77
C TYR A 59 17.45 -5.42 23.51
N LEU A 60 17.38 -5.61 24.83
CA LEU A 60 18.50 -6.13 25.62
C LEU A 60 18.95 -7.52 25.15
N LYS A 61 18.01 -8.36 24.72
CA LYS A 61 18.30 -9.73 24.28
C LYS A 61 18.81 -9.78 22.82
N TYR A 62 18.31 -8.93 21.92
CA TYR A 62 18.51 -9.06 20.48
C TYR A 62 19.10 -7.81 19.79
N GLY A 63 19.42 -6.74 20.54
CA GLY A 63 19.86 -5.45 19.98
C GLY A 63 21.23 -5.47 19.29
N GLN A 64 22.11 -6.42 19.67
CA GLN A 64 23.40 -6.66 19.00
C GLN A 64 24.28 -5.42 18.78
N GLY A 65 24.21 -4.44 19.69
CA GLY A 65 25.00 -3.21 19.61
C GLY A 65 24.44 -2.11 18.69
N LEU A 66 23.30 -2.34 18.04
CA LEU A 66 22.58 -1.28 17.32
C LEU A 66 21.93 -0.30 18.29
N ASP A 67 21.78 0.96 17.89
CA ASP A 67 20.85 1.86 18.57
C ASP A 67 19.41 1.34 18.44
N LYS A 68 18.55 1.73 19.37
CA LYS A 68 17.21 1.16 19.50
C LYS A 68 16.33 1.39 18.27
N GLU A 69 16.46 2.53 17.62
CA GLU A 69 15.67 2.86 16.42
C GLU A 69 16.14 2.05 15.21
N ALA A 70 17.46 1.93 15.01
CA ALA A 70 18.04 1.09 13.97
C ALA A 70 17.68 -0.39 14.18
N TRP A 71 17.70 -0.85 15.44
CA TRP A 71 17.29 -2.21 15.78
C TRP A 71 15.78 -2.44 15.48
N ARG A 72 14.91 -1.50 15.82
CA ARG A 72 13.48 -1.59 15.49
C ARG A 72 13.25 -1.68 13.97
N ARG A 73 13.93 -0.84 13.19
CA ARG A 73 13.88 -0.93 11.73
C ARG A 73 14.37 -2.28 11.21
N SER A 74 15.49 -2.77 11.71
CA SER A 74 16.04 -4.06 11.30
C SER A 74 15.10 -5.25 11.62
N ASN A 75 14.29 -5.15 12.67
CA ASN A 75 13.28 -6.15 12.99
C ASN A 75 12.14 -6.15 11.95
N VAL A 76 11.64 -4.97 11.60
CA VAL A 76 10.59 -4.84 10.57
C VAL A 76 11.12 -5.30 9.22
N ASP A 77 12.32 -4.87 8.82
CA ASP A 77 12.98 -5.32 7.59
C ASP A 77 13.12 -6.84 7.54
N SER A 78 13.49 -7.45 8.67
CA SER A 78 13.61 -8.91 8.79
C SER A 78 12.28 -9.63 8.57
N VAL A 79 11.18 -9.09 9.13
CA VAL A 79 9.83 -9.64 8.93
C VAL A 79 9.43 -9.54 7.45
N ILE A 80 9.59 -8.37 6.83
CA ILE A 80 9.23 -8.17 5.44
C ILE A 80 10.02 -9.09 4.51
N LEU A 81 11.33 -9.19 4.70
CA LEU A 81 12.18 -10.09 3.91
C LEU A 81 11.80 -11.56 4.11
N MET A 82 11.51 -11.97 5.35
CA MET A 82 11.08 -13.33 5.65
C MET A 82 9.75 -13.66 4.98
N LEU A 83 8.78 -12.76 5.05
CA LEU A 83 7.48 -12.91 4.38
C LEU A 83 7.63 -12.95 2.86
N HIS A 84 8.44 -12.06 2.27
CA HIS A 84 8.77 -12.11 0.85
C HIS A 84 9.25 -13.51 0.42
N ARG A 85 10.24 -14.07 1.14
CA ARG A 85 10.78 -15.40 0.86
C ARG A 85 9.71 -16.49 1.01
N THR A 86 8.90 -16.44 2.06
CA THR A 86 7.82 -17.39 2.30
C THR A 86 6.76 -17.36 1.19
N ILE A 87 6.37 -16.17 0.73
CA ILE A 87 5.41 -16.01 -0.37
C ILE A 87 5.98 -16.64 -1.64
N ARG A 88 7.23 -16.34 -2.01
CA ARG A 88 7.88 -16.89 -3.22
C ARG A 88 8.05 -18.42 -3.15
N ASP A 89 8.31 -18.95 -1.96
CA ASP A 89 8.45 -20.38 -1.72
C ASP A 89 7.11 -21.14 -1.82
N VAL A 90 6.05 -20.62 -1.21
CA VAL A 90 4.74 -21.29 -1.12
C VAL A 90 3.87 -21.03 -2.35
N LYS A 91 3.82 -19.76 -2.81
CA LYS A 91 2.92 -19.32 -3.89
C LYS A 91 3.58 -18.21 -4.71
N LYS A 92 4.51 -18.60 -5.59
CA LYS A 92 5.38 -17.68 -6.35
C LYS A 92 4.65 -16.54 -7.09
N ASN A 93 3.41 -16.77 -7.54
CA ASN A 93 2.60 -15.81 -8.29
C ASN A 93 1.75 -14.91 -7.38
N CYS A 94 1.71 -15.16 -6.06
CA CYS A 94 1.02 -14.29 -5.10
C CYS A 94 1.79 -12.98 -4.95
N LYS A 95 1.11 -11.85 -5.13
CA LYS A 95 1.69 -10.51 -4.98
C LYS A 95 1.83 -10.15 -3.51
N PHE A 96 2.85 -9.38 -3.18
CA PHE A 96 3.04 -8.85 -1.83
C PHE A 96 3.04 -7.32 -1.85
N GLY A 97 2.04 -6.70 -1.24
CA GLY A 97 1.86 -5.25 -1.18
C GLY A 97 1.77 -4.70 0.23
N ILE A 98 2.08 -3.42 0.34
CA ILE A 98 2.05 -2.68 1.61
C ILE A 98 1.26 -1.39 1.41
N SER A 99 0.39 -1.06 2.38
CA SER A 99 -0.29 0.23 2.49
C SER A 99 0.35 1.06 3.61
N PRO A 100 1.50 1.71 3.36
CA PRO A 100 2.22 2.44 4.41
C PRO A 100 1.54 3.78 4.72
N PHE A 101 1.86 4.35 5.88
CA PHE A 101 1.56 5.76 6.17
C PHE A 101 2.05 6.67 5.02
N GLY A 102 1.31 7.74 4.71
CA GLY A 102 1.55 8.54 3.50
C GLY A 102 2.88 9.28 3.45
N VAL A 103 3.56 9.47 4.58
CA VAL A 103 4.85 10.18 4.66
C VAL A 103 5.96 9.20 5.04
N TRP A 104 6.91 8.97 4.12
CA TRP A 104 8.09 8.16 4.43
C TRP A 104 8.98 8.85 5.45
N ARG A 105 9.39 10.08 5.18
CA ARG A 105 10.19 10.94 6.07
C ARG A 105 10.03 12.40 5.65
N ASN A 106 10.14 13.35 6.57
CA ASN A 106 10.15 14.78 6.26
C ASN A 106 11.48 15.20 5.64
N LEU A 107 11.48 16.13 4.69
CA LEU A 107 12.67 16.70 4.06
C LEU A 107 13.64 17.32 5.07
N SER A 108 13.12 17.89 6.16
CA SER A 108 13.93 18.45 7.26
C SER A 108 14.76 17.43 8.02
N LYS A 109 14.43 16.12 7.91
CA LYS A 109 15.15 15.01 8.54
C LYS A 109 16.04 14.25 7.57
N ASP A 110 15.69 14.24 6.27
CA ASP A 110 16.40 13.51 5.25
C ASP A 110 16.17 14.19 3.89
N SER A 111 17.23 14.44 3.14
CA SER A 111 17.17 15.07 1.81
C SER A 111 16.37 14.26 0.78
N LEU A 112 16.13 12.98 1.03
CA LEU A 112 15.29 12.10 0.22
C LEU A 112 13.81 12.12 0.67
N GLY A 113 13.48 12.83 1.74
CA GLY A 113 12.14 12.96 2.29
C GLY A 113 11.23 13.86 1.44
N SER A 114 9.94 13.87 1.77
CA SER A 114 8.97 14.79 1.18
C SER A 114 9.01 16.16 1.87
N ASP A 115 8.66 17.22 1.14
CA ASP A 115 8.52 18.57 1.70
C ASP A 115 7.25 18.68 2.55
N THR A 116 7.32 18.02 3.70
CA THR A 116 6.23 17.87 4.69
C THR A 116 6.73 18.17 6.09
N HIS A 117 5.78 18.42 7.01
CA HIS A 117 6.00 18.63 8.44
C HIS A 117 5.14 17.66 9.27
N ALA A 118 5.05 16.41 8.81
CA ALA A 118 4.26 15.39 9.48
C ALA A 118 4.80 15.09 10.89
N GLY A 119 3.90 14.95 11.85
CA GLY A 119 4.25 14.62 13.24
C GLY A 119 4.66 13.16 13.43
N GLN A 120 4.29 12.28 12.48
CA GLN A 120 4.72 10.88 12.41
C GLN A 120 5.12 10.53 10.98
N THR A 121 6.05 9.58 10.83
CA THR A 121 6.57 9.12 9.55
C THR A 121 6.77 7.60 9.57
N ASN A 122 6.87 6.97 8.39
CA ASN A 122 7.18 5.55 8.33
C ASN A 122 8.53 5.23 8.97
N TYR A 123 9.57 5.96 8.55
CA TYR A 123 10.95 5.64 8.89
C TYR A 123 11.29 5.90 10.36
N ASP A 124 10.90 7.07 10.90
CA ASP A 124 11.30 7.50 12.23
C ASP A 124 10.35 6.99 13.33
N ASP A 125 9.07 6.73 13.00
CA ASP A 125 8.04 6.46 14.01
C ASP A 125 7.46 5.05 13.94
N LEU A 126 7.22 4.54 12.72
CA LEU A 126 6.72 3.19 12.49
C LEU A 126 7.87 2.20 12.19
N TYR A 127 9.09 2.70 12.13
CA TYR A 127 10.32 1.93 11.88
C TYR A 127 10.24 1.09 10.59
N ALA A 128 9.56 1.64 9.58
CA ALA A 128 9.29 0.98 8.31
C ALA A 128 10.03 1.70 7.17
N ASP A 129 11.06 1.06 6.61
CA ASP A 129 11.78 1.59 5.45
C ASP A 129 11.21 1.08 4.14
N ILE A 130 10.05 1.64 3.75
CA ILE A 130 9.35 1.26 2.53
C ILE A 130 10.21 1.42 1.28
N ARG A 131 11.09 2.45 1.24
CA ARG A 131 12.00 2.68 0.12
C ARG A 131 13.01 1.55 -0.02
N LEU A 132 13.57 1.07 1.09
CA LEU A 132 14.46 -0.09 1.10
C LEU A 132 13.76 -1.34 0.53
N TRP A 133 12.54 -1.58 0.95
CA TRP A 133 11.78 -2.77 0.53
C TRP A 133 11.44 -2.75 -0.96
N MET A 134 11.03 -1.59 -1.50
CA MET A 134 10.80 -1.42 -2.94
C MET A 134 12.08 -1.56 -3.74
N LYS A 135 13.15 -0.85 -3.33
CA LYS A 135 14.46 -0.88 -4.01
C LYS A 135 15.04 -2.28 -4.12
N ASN A 136 14.88 -3.09 -3.07
CA ASN A 136 15.37 -4.48 -3.04
C ASN A 136 14.35 -5.49 -3.62
N GLY A 137 13.18 -5.06 -4.05
CA GLY A 137 12.17 -5.94 -4.61
C GLY A 137 11.53 -6.90 -3.60
N TRP A 138 11.54 -6.53 -2.30
CA TRP A 138 10.90 -7.35 -1.26
C TRP A 138 9.38 -7.24 -1.27
N ILE A 139 8.85 -6.16 -1.82
CA ILE A 139 7.43 -5.96 -2.07
C ILE A 139 7.17 -5.73 -3.55
N ASP A 140 5.99 -6.11 -4.02
CA ASP A 140 5.62 -6.04 -5.43
C ASP A 140 4.88 -4.76 -5.79
N TYR A 141 4.17 -4.15 -4.83
CA TYR A 141 3.46 -2.88 -5.02
C TYR A 141 3.31 -2.14 -3.69
N VAL A 142 3.04 -0.85 -3.78
CA VAL A 142 2.85 0.04 -2.65
C VAL A 142 1.57 0.85 -2.79
N VAL A 143 0.89 1.09 -1.65
CA VAL A 143 -0.36 1.85 -1.58
C VAL A 143 -0.26 2.89 -0.47
N PRO A 144 0.53 3.98 -0.61
CA PRO A 144 0.68 4.97 0.44
C PRO A 144 -0.66 5.64 0.77
N GLN A 145 -0.96 5.79 2.06
CA GLN A 145 -2.20 6.33 2.59
C GLN A 145 -2.19 7.85 2.55
N LEU A 146 -2.60 8.46 1.44
CA LEU A 146 -2.69 9.91 1.27
C LEU A 146 -4.09 10.41 1.66
N TYR A 147 -4.46 10.26 2.94
CA TYR A 147 -5.79 10.57 3.47
C TYR A 147 -5.96 12.05 3.84
N TRP A 148 -5.26 12.95 3.15
CA TRP A 148 -5.31 14.39 3.35
C TRP A 148 -5.84 15.12 2.11
N GLU A 149 -6.37 16.30 2.34
CA GLU A 149 -6.74 17.26 1.31
C GLU A 149 -5.51 17.96 0.72
N PHE A 150 -5.67 18.65 -0.40
CA PHE A 150 -4.61 19.46 -1.01
C PHE A 150 -4.15 20.60 -0.09
N GLU A 151 -5.08 21.11 0.67
CA GLU A 151 -4.93 22.29 1.56
C GLU A 151 -4.31 21.95 2.92
N GLN A 152 -4.05 20.67 3.22
CA GLN A 152 -3.42 20.25 4.47
C GLN A 152 -1.99 20.81 4.58
N LYS A 153 -1.71 21.52 5.69
CA LYS A 153 -0.45 22.26 5.88
C LYS A 153 0.76 21.34 6.11
N ASN A 154 0.58 20.28 6.89
CA ASN A 154 1.70 19.44 7.33
C ASN A 154 2.00 18.27 6.36
N ALA A 155 0.99 17.82 5.64
CA ALA A 155 1.10 16.69 4.71
C ALA A 155 0.17 16.93 3.49
N PRO A 156 0.43 17.96 2.65
CA PRO A 156 -0.41 18.29 1.51
C PRO A 156 -0.48 17.12 0.51
N PHE A 157 -1.68 16.78 0.08
CA PHE A 157 -1.90 15.68 -0.87
C PHE A 157 -1.02 15.80 -2.12
N GLY A 158 -0.97 16.98 -2.75
CA GLY A 158 -0.22 17.17 -3.99
C GLY A 158 1.29 17.00 -3.84
N ILE A 159 1.86 17.43 -2.71
CA ILE A 159 3.29 17.24 -2.41
C ILE A 159 3.60 15.76 -2.26
N LEU A 160 2.78 15.03 -1.50
CA LEU A 160 2.97 13.59 -1.29
C LEU A 160 2.74 12.78 -2.56
N LEU A 161 1.71 13.09 -3.34
CA LEU A 161 1.44 12.46 -4.62
C LEU A 161 2.65 12.59 -5.57
N ASN A 162 3.21 13.80 -5.70
CA ASN A 162 4.39 14.05 -6.53
C ASN A 162 5.65 13.37 -5.98
N TRP A 163 5.78 13.27 -4.66
CA TRP A 163 6.90 12.55 -4.04
C TRP A 163 6.82 11.05 -4.33
N TRP A 164 5.67 10.42 -4.14
CA TRP A 164 5.47 9.00 -4.38
C TRP A 164 5.62 8.63 -5.86
N SER A 165 5.21 9.49 -6.79
CA SER A 165 5.39 9.25 -8.22
C SER A 165 6.86 9.14 -8.65
N LYS A 166 7.80 9.65 -7.83
CA LYS A 166 9.25 9.63 -8.09
C LYS A 166 10.02 8.65 -7.20
N ASN A 167 9.35 8.02 -6.23
CA ASN A 167 10.02 7.24 -5.19
C ASN A 167 9.47 5.81 -5.04
N HIS A 168 8.94 5.22 -6.10
CA HIS A 168 8.36 3.86 -6.08
C HIS A 168 9.28 2.77 -6.68
N PHE A 169 10.47 3.14 -7.21
CA PHE A 169 11.53 2.20 -7.68
C PHE A 169 11.01 1.14 -8.66
N ASP A 170 10.28 1.57 -9.69
CA ASP A 170 9.64 0.72 -10.71
C ASP A 170 8.64 -0.32 -10.16
N ARG A 171 8.22 -0.16 -8.91
CA ARG A 171 7.11 -0.93 -8.34
C ARG A 171 5.79 -0.21 -8.58
N PRO A 172 4.71 -0.90 -8.99
CA PRO A 172 3.40 -0.28 -9.06
C PRO A 172 3.06 0.47 -7.79
N CYS A 173 2.75 1.76 -7.95
CA CYS A 173 2.30 2.63 -6.88
C CYS A 173 0.83 2.99 -7.11
N TYR A 174 -0.01 2.66 -6.15
CA TYR A 174 -1.42 3.03 -6.14
C TYR A 174 -1.65 3.98 -4.96
N ILE A 175 -2.43 5.03 -5.13
CA ILE A 175 -2.63 6.01 -4.07
C ILE A 175 -3.82 5.60 -3.18
N GLY A 176 -3.55 5.43 -1.89
CA GLY A 176 -4.58 5.22 -0.87
C GLY A 176 -5.37 6.52 -0.62
N LEU A 177 -6.69 6.49 -0.82
CA LEU A 177 -7.58 7.63 -0.66
C LEU A 177 -8.56 7.42 0.51
N GLY A 178 -8.67 8.42 1.36
CA GLY A 178 -9.54 8.42 2.53
C GLY A 178 -10.99 8.75 2.21
N PHE A 179 -11.74 7.82 1.63
CA PHE A 179 -13.15 8.02 1.28
C PHE A 179 -14.03 8.36 2.50
N TYR A 180 -13.66 7.87 3.68
CA TYR A 180 -14.31 8.16 4.96
C TYR A 180 -14.19 9.62 5.41
N ARG A 181 -13.26 10.38 4.80
CA ARG A 181 -13.03 11.80 5.12
C ARG A 181 -14.15 12.70 4.65
N ALA A 182 -15.01 12.23 3.75
CA ALA A 182 -16.14 13.00 3.23
C ALA A 182 -16.94 13.69 4.36
N GLY A 183 -17.03 15.02 4.30
CA GLY A 183 -17.74 15.83 5.28
C GLY A 183 -17.00 16.14 6.57
N SER A 184 -15.77 15.62 6.80
CA SER A 184 -15.04 15.75 8.07
C SER A 184 -14.54 17.16 8.38
N ASN A 185 -14.29 18.00 7.38
CA ASN A 185 -13.93 19.42 7.53
C ASN A 185 -14.45 20.22 6.32
N GLU A 186 -14.12 21.51 6.23
CA GLU A 186 -14.59 22.40 5.15
C GLU A 186 -14.13 21.92 3.77
N TYR A 187 -12.90 21.45 3.61
CA TYR A 187 -12.36 20.96 2.34
C TYR A 187 -12.98 19.63 1.92
N TRP A 188 -13.25 18.74 2.88
CA TRP A 188 -13.89 17.45 2.63
C TRP A 188 -15.43 17.54 2.46
N ARG A 189 -16.03 18.73 2.66
CA ARG A 189 -17.43 19.02 2.27
C ARG A 189 -17.54 19.41 0.81
N ASP A 190 -16.45 19.81 0.15
CA ASP A 190 -16.43 20.04 -1.28
C ASP A 190 -16.58 18.72 -2.04
N ARG A 191 -17.64 18.60 -2.84
CA ARG A 191 -17.89 17.45 -3.71
C ARG A 191 -16.76 17.20 -4.70
N ASN A 192 -16.00 18.24 -5.06
CA ASN A 192 -14.90 18.15 -6.02
C ASN A 192 -13.60 17.70 -5.40
N GLN A 193 -13.48 17.55 -4.07
CA GLN A 193 -12.22 17.18 -3.43
C GLN A 193 -11.69 15.83 -3.95
N LEU A 194 -12.51 14.78 -3.91
CA LEU A 194 -12.12 13.47 -4.45
C LEU A 194 -11.90 13.50 -5.98
N PRO A 195 -12.80 14.07 -6.82
CA PRO A 195 -12.54 14.23 -8.24
C PRO A 195 -11.26 14.98 -8.60
N ARG A 196 -10.87 16.01 -7.83
CA ARG A 196 -9.58 16.72 -8.01
C ARG A 196 -8.39 15.79 -7.74
N GLN A 197 -8.44 15.00 -6.66
CA GLN A 197 -7.41 14.01 -6.35
C GLN A 197 -7.25 12.98 -7.48
N LEU A 198 -8.36 12.45 -8.00
CA LEU A 198 -8.35 11.48 -9.09
C LEU A 198 -7.76 12.05 -10.38
N ARG A 199 -8.11 13.28 -10.73
CA ARG A 199 -7.51 13.94 -11.93
C ARG A 199 -6.01 14.10 -11.74
N ALA A 200 -5.56 14.58 -10.57
CA ALA A 200 -4.14 14.74 -10.28
C ALA A 200 -3.37 13.41 -10.32
N ILE A 201 -3.97 12.32 -9.84
CA ILE A 201 -3.40 10.96 -9.95
C ILE A 201 -3.23 10.56 -11.42
N ARG A 202 -4.26 10.78 -12.24
CA ARG A 202 -4.28 10.39 -13.65
C ARG A 202 -3.35 11.22 -14.55
N GLU A 203 -2.91 12.39 -14.10
CA GLU A 203 -1.89 13.20 -14.77
C GLU A 203 -0.47 12.62 -14.61
N LEU A 204 -0.28 11.67 -13.68
CA LEU A 204 1.03 11.06 -13.39
C LEU A 204 1.09 9.64 -13.96
N PRO A 205 1.83 9.42 -15.06
CA PRO A 205 1.88 8.12 -15.73
C PRO A 205 2.52 7.02 -14.88
N ASP A 206 3.32 7.38 -13.88
CA ASP A 206 4.01 6.45 -12.99
C ASP A 206 3.12 5.96 -11.84
N ILE A 207 1.91 6.53 -11.68
CA ILE A 207 0.93 6.08 -10.69
C ILE A 207 -0.09 5.16 -11.34
N GLY A 208 -0.22 3.95 -10.80
CA GLY A 208 -1.04 2.89 -11.38
C GLY A 208 -2.54 2.99 -11.13
N GLY A 209 -2.96 3.92 -10.27
CA GLY A 209 -4.36 4.09 -9.89
C GLY A 209 -4.54 4.38 -8.41
N GLU A 210 -5.70 4.05 -7.88
CA GLU A 210 -6.09 4.37 -6.51
C GLU A 210 -6.74 3.20 -5.77
N VAL A 211 -6.63 3.23 -4.43
CA VAL A 211 -7.29 2.30 -3.49
C VAL A 211 -8.05 3.10 -2.45
N TYR A 212 -9.30 2.76 -2.21
CA TYR A 212 -10.18 3.53 -1.34
C TYR A 212 -10.34 2.90 0.04
N PHE A 213 -10.11 3.65 1.10
CA PHE A 213 -10.42 3.24 2.45
C PHE A 213 -11.71 3.94 2.91
N SER A 214 -12.83 3.24 3.12
CA SER A 214 -13.02 1.79 3.05
C SER A 214 -14.32 1.46 2.30
N SER A 215 -14.57 0.19 2.00
CA SER A 215 -15.82 -0.29 1.37
C SER A 215 -17.07 0.16 2.13
N THR A 216 -17.06 0.14 3.46
CA THR A 216 -18.17 0.65 4.30
C THR A 216 -18.52 2.10 4.00
N SER A 217 -17.51 2.95 3.80
CA SER A 217 -17.73 4.35 3.40
C SER A 217 -18.24 4.47 1.98
N PHE A 218 -17.79 3.59 1.09
CA PHE A 218 -18.23 3.53 -0.29
C PHE A 218 -19.73 3.26 -0.42
N PHE A 219 -20.23 2.27 0.33
CA PHE A 219 -21.67 1.93 0.35
C PHE A 219 -22.57 3.07 0.83
N LYS A 220 -22.06 3.95 1.69
CA LYS A 220 -22.81 5.13 2.17
C LYS A 220 -22.95 6.21 1.10
N ASN A 221 -22.19 6.14 0.02
CA ASN A 221 -22.16 7.12 -1.09
C ASN A 221 -22.10 8.59 -0.63
N PRO A 222 -21.18 8.96 0.27
CA PRO A 222 -21.12 10.32 0.81
C PRO A 222 -20.84 11.31 -0.34
N LEU A 223 -21.54 12.45 -0.32
CA LEU A 223 -21.43 13.50 -1.33
C LEU A 223 -21.68 13.04 -2.78
N GLY A 224 -22.24 11.83 -3.00
CA GLY A 224 -22.44 11.23 -4.31
C GLY A 224 -21.13 10.79 -5.00
N TRP A 225 -20.06 10.56 -4.24
CA TRP A 225 -18.77 10.19 -4.79
C TRP A 225 -18.76 8.82 -5.46
N ASN A 226 -19.47 7.83 -4.91
CA ASN A 226 -19.59 6.52 -5.55
C ASN A 226 -20.24 6.62 -6.94
N ASP A 227 -21.32 7.39 -7.06
CA ASP A 227 -21.96 7.64 -8.37
C ASP A 227 -21.01 8.37 -9.32
N THR A 228 -20.32 9.41 -8.83
CA THR A 228 -19.32 10.15 -9.61
C THR A 228 -18.20 9.23 -10.14
N LEU A 229 -17.72 8.30 -9.31
CA LEU A 229 -16.71 7.32 -9.72
C LEU A 229 -17.24 6.42 -10.83
N ARG A 230 -18.40 5.83 -10.64
CA ARG A 230 -19.04 4.94 -11.62
C ARG A 230 -19.28 5.62 -12.96
N GLU A 231 -19.80 6.85 -12.94
CA GLU A 231 -20.26 7.55 -14.13
C GLU A 231 -19.16 8.27 -14.91
N HIS A 232 -18.12 8.74 -14.22
CA HIS A 232 -17.10 9.61 -14.82
C HIS A 232 -15.69 9.06 -14.80
N PHE A 233 -15.35 8.15 -13.88
CA PHE A 233 -13.98 7.68 -13.72
C PHE A 233 -13.78 6.19 -14.03
N TYR A 234 -14.79 5.35 -13.76
CA TYR A 234 -14.72 3.89 -13.92
C TYR A 234 -15.87 3.33 -14.78
N ASN A 235 -16.24 4.04 -15.81
CA ASN A 235 -17.22 3.57 -16.80
C ASN A 235 -16.69 2.48 -17.73
N TYR A 236 -15.38 2.19 -17.69
CA TYR A 236 -14.71 1.08 -18.39
C TYR A 236 -13.82 0.29 -17.42
N PRO A 237 -13.63 -1.03 -17.66
CA PRO A 237 -12.69 -1.83 -16.89
C PRO A 237 -11.26 -1.30 -17.02
N ALA A 238 -10.53 -1.22 -15.90
CA ALA A 238 -9.12 -0.90 -15.90
C ALA A 238 -8.27 -2.15 -16.18
N LEU A 239 -7.16 -1.96 -16.87
CA LEU A 239 -6.15 -3.02 -17.04
C LEU A 239 -5.27 -3.11 -15.80
N ILE A 240 -4.97 -4.33 -15.38
CA ILE A 240 -4.05 -4.59 -14.27
C ILE A 240 -2.62 -4.29 -14.76
N GLN A 241 -1.84 -3.56 -13.96
CA GLN A 241 -0.44 -3.30 -14.28
C GLN A 241 0.37 -4.60 -14.30
N PRO A 242 1.22 -4.82 -15.31
CA PRO A 242 2.05 -6.00 -15.39
C PRO A 242 3.14 -5.99 -14.31
N MET A 243 3.43 -7.16 -13.78
CA MET A 243 4.53 -7.40 -12.83
C MET A 243 5.45 -8.49 -13.41
N PRO A 244 6.35 -8.14 -14.36
CA PRO A 244 7.12 -9.13 -15.12
C PRO A 244 8.11 -9.92 -14.25
N TRP A 245 8.46 -9.45 -13.07
CA TRP A 245 9.28 -10.19 -12.10
C TRP A 245 8.51 -11.30 -11.38
N ILE A 246 7.16 -11.31 -11.46
CA ILE A 246 6.29 -12.38 -10.95
C ILE A 246 5.99 -13.36 -12.08
N ASP A 247 5.48 -12.85 -13.19
CA ASP A 247 5.19 -13.63 -14.41
C ASP A 247 5.38 -12.75 -15.64
N SER A 248 6.29 -13.16 -16.52
CA SER A 248 6.60 -12.51 -17.80
C SER A 248 5.92 -13.22 -19.00
N THR A 249 5.13 -14.24 -18.74
CA THR A 249 4.43 -15.00 -19.80
C THR A 249 3.42 -14.10 -20.50
N ARG A 250 3.60 -13.90 -21.80
CA ARG A 250 2.64 -13.14 -22.60
C ARG A 250 1.41 -13.99 -22.86
N PRO A 251 0.18 -13.44 -22.70
CA PRO A 251 -1.02 -14.15 -23.09
C PRO A 251 -0.98 -14.44 -24.60
N SER A 252 -1.52 -15.59 -24.99
CA SER A 252 -1.64 -15.93 -26.41
C SER A 252 -2.54 -14.91 -27.14
N ILE A 253 -2.18 -14.58 -28.38
CA ILE A 253 -3.00 -13.70 -29.22
C ILE A 253 -4.39 -14.34 -29.39
N PRO A 254 -5.49 -13.66 -29.04
CA PRO A 254 -6.82 -14.21 -29.20
C PRO A 254 -7.15 -14.40 -30.68
N VAL A 255 -7.81 -15.51 -31.03
CA VAL A 255 -8.33 -15.72 -32.38
C VAL A 255 -9.68 -15.02 -32.48
N VAL A 256 -9.72 -13.96 -33.28
CA VAL A 256 -10.95 -13.23 -33.58
C VAL A 256 -11.62 -13.87 -34.79
N ARG A 257 -12.87 -14.32 -34.63
CA ARG A 257 -13.73 -14.70 -35.76
C ARG A 257 -14.76 -13.61 -35.97
N VAL A 258 -14.82 -13.13 -37.20
CA VAL A 258 -15.84 -12.17 -37.65
C VAL A 258 -16.89 -12.93 -38.45
N ILE A 259 -18.13 -12.82 -38.08
CA ILE A 259 -19.26 -13.41 -38.78
C ILE A 259 -20.16 -12.28 -39.27
N THR A 260 -20.40 -12.21 -40.57
CA THR A 260 -21.30 -11.26 -41.18
C THR A 260 -22.62 -11.97 -41.46
N GLN A 261 -23.73 -11.49 -40.91
CA GLN A 261 -25.07 -11.97 -41.17
C GLN A 261 -26.04 -10.76 -41.30
N ASN A 262 -26.74 -10.68 -42.42
CA ASN A 262 -27.81 -9.69 -42.63
C ASN A 262 -27.42 -8.27 -42.18
N ASP A 263 -26.40 -7.67 -42.79
CA ASP A 263 -25.87 -6.34 -42.49
C ASP A 263 -25.39 -6.11 -41.05
N SER A 264 -25.26 -7.16 -40.25
CA SER A 264 -24.69 -7.10 -38.91
C SER A 264 -23.35 -7.86 -38.84
N LEU A 265 -22.41 -7.27 -38.06
CA LEU A 265 -21.13 -7.88 -37.75
C LEU A 265 -21.15 -8.44 -36.31
N SER A 266 -20.90 -9.71 -36.16
CA SER A 266 -20.65 -10.32 -34.84
C SER A 266 -19.21 -10.77 -34.70
N PHE A 267 -18.63 -10.55 -33.51
CA PHE A 267 -17.26 -10.93 -33.20
C PHE A 267 -17.27 -12.01 -32.13
N SER A 268 -16.58 -13.10 -32.38
CA SER A 268 -16.32 -14.10 -31.35
C SER A 268 -14.82 -14.18 -31.04
N LEU A 269 -14.49 -14.14 -29.77
CA LEU A 269 -13.12 -14.28 -29.27
C LEU A 269 -12.93 -15.70 -28.73
N ARG A 270 -11.91 -16.40 -29.19
CA ARG A 270 -11.46 -17.65 -28.55
C ARG A 270 -10.04 -17.45 -28.04
N SER A 271 -9.86 -17.60 -26.72
CA SER A 271 -8.53 -17.79 -26.16
C SER A 271 -8.13 -19.28 -26.38
N ARG A 272 -6.92 -19.53 -26.84
CA ARG A 272 -6.34 -20.88 -26.68
C ARG A 272 -6.06 -21.02 -25.18
N LYS A 273 -6.70 -21.98 -24.53
CA LYS A 273 -6.26 -22.43 -23.20
C LYS A 273 -4.84 -22.97 -23.40
N SER A 274 -3.87 -22.35 -22.73
CA SER A 274 -2.51 -22.88 -22.57
C SER A 274 -2.53 -24.10 -21.69
#